data_a950e13c17ec1c94c44797fa3bd8d788
#
_entry.id   a950e13c17ec1c94c44797fa3bd8d788
#
_cell.length_a   1.000
_cell.length_b   1.000
_cell.length_c   1.000
_cell.angle_alpha   90.00
_cell.angle_beta   90.00
_cell.angle_gamma   90.00
#
_symmetry.space_group_name_H-M   'P 1'
#
loop_
_entity.id
_entity.type
_entity.pdbx_description
1 polymer ?
#
loop_
_entity_poly.entity_id
_entity_poly.type
_entity_poly.pdbx_seq_one_letter_code
_entity_poly.pdbx_strand_id
1 'polypeptide(L)'
;AHGIPAKNQFENWQDALNAGKIADAVLNATQDEMHHDSAIAAMRAGYEMLLEKPIATTLSETLHIIQTAEKTGRMLMVCHVLRYTDFFQKVNQIIKSGQLGQIINISHTENVSYFHMAHSYVRGSWRNLEVSTPMILAKCCHDLDLLYWFLDEKCTHLSSVGNLRHFTEENAPVGAPERCTDGCPAAETCPFYAPRIYLESIPIKQAVSRASNPFIRGFGKLTLNQPGIAKALGKLIPPLQTLTEYSGWPRNTITESPQSDGAVMEALKTGPYGRCVYHCDNNVVDHQIVSMVFPSGITVTLTMHGHSHQEGRTLRIDGSRATLLGKFSYSQAWIEVHEHLTNQIERYTFPSEVDQTAGHGGGDAGLLE
;
A
#
# COMPACT_ATOMS: atom_id res chain seq x y z
N ALA A 1 -11.58 2.79 22.60
CA ALA A 1 -12.87 3.34 22.16
C ALA A 1 -12.76 4.85 22.10
N HIS A 2 -13.14 5.45 20.98
CA HIS A 2 -12.98 6.87 20.68
C HIS A 2 -14.03 7.78 21.36
N GLY A 3 -14.64 7.33 22.47
CA GLY A 3 -15.66 8.09 23.22
C GLY A 3 -17.01 8.24 22.48
N ILE A 4 -17.25 7.44 21.42
CA ILE A 4 -18.52 7.47 20.70
C ILE A 4 -19.61 6.89 21.60
N PRO A 5 -20.72 7.63 21.82
CA PRO A 5 -21.85 7.12 22.61
C PRO A 5 -22.40 5.81 22.02
N ALA A 6 -22.77 4.85 22.89
CA ALA A 6 -23.25 3.53 22.45
C ALA A 6 -24.42 3.61 21.45
N LYS A 7 -25.32 4.59 21.60
CA LYS A 7 -26.44 4.84 20.67
C LYS A 7 -26.02 5.19 19.24
N ASN A 8 -24.75 5.58 19.03
CA ASN A 8 -24.18 5.93 17.74
C ASN A 8 -23.15 4.89 17.27
N GLN A 9 -23.13 3.70 17.86
CA GLN A 9 -22.31 2.58 17.44
C GLN A 9 -23.24 1.55 16.77
N PHE A 10 -22.95 1.21 15.52
CA PHE A 10 -23.75 0.34 14.67
C PHE A 10 -22.90 -0.83 14.19
N GLU A 11 -23.50 -2.00 14.01
CA GLU A 11 -22.80 -3.19 13.50
C GLU A 11 -22.65 -3.16 11.99
N ASN A 12 -23.48 -2.40 11.30
CA ASN A 12 -23.43 -2.25 9.83
C ASN A 12 -23.80 -0.81 9.43
N TRP A 13 -23.41 -0.43 8.21
CA TRP A 13 -23.63 0.92 7.69
C TRP A 13 -25.12 1.22 7.42
N GLN A 14 -25.94 0.19 7.12
CA GLN A 14 -27.37 0.36 6.88
C GLN A 14 -28.08 0.88 8.13
N ASP A 15 -27.77 0.29 9.29
CA ASP A 15 -28.36 0.72 10.57
C ASP A 15 -27.91 2.15 10.92
N ALA A 16 -26.66 2.49 10.63
CA ALA A 16 -26.15 3.86 10.83
C ALA A 16 -26.94 4.88 9.98
N LEU A 17 -27.23 4.59 8.72
CA LEU A 17 -28.02 5.47 7.87
C LEU A 17 -29.49 5.52 8.24
N ASN A 18 -30.08 4.39 8.69
CA ASN A 18 -31.46 4.31 9.15
C ASN A 18 -31.72 5.08 10.43
N ALA A 19 -30.70 5.31 11.24
CA ALA A 19 -30.80 6.15 12.45
C ALA A 19 -31.00 7.65 12.14
N GLY A 20 -30.97 8.04 10.87
CA GLY A 20 -31.07 9.40 10.38
C GLY A 20 -29.71 10.09 10.22
N LYS A 21 -29.72 11.34 9.79
CA LYS A 21 -28.48 12.10 9.57
C LYS A 21 -27.87 12.54 10.92
N ILE A 22 -26.80 11.88 11.30
CA ILE A 22 -26.10 12.08 12.59
C ILE A 22 -24.76 12.83 12.45
N ALA A 23 -24.32 13.13 11.22
CA ALA A 23 -23.10 13.86 10.90
C ALA A 23 -23.25 14.61 9.57
N ASP A 24 -22.29 15.46 9.21
CA ASP A 24 -22.28 16.16 7.94
C ASP A 24 -21.66 15.33 6.82
N ALA A 25 -20.66 14.53 7.14
CA ALA A 25 -19.91 13.68 6.20
C ALA A 25 -19.77 12.25 6.70
N VAL A 26 -19.54 11.35 5.76
CA VAL A 26 -19.18 9.94 6.00
C VAL A 26 -17.80 9.68 5.43
N LEU A 27 -16.93 9.11 6.25
CA LEU A 27 -15.71 8.47 5.80
C LEU A 27 -16.02 7.00 5.56
N ASN A 28 -16.00 6.58 4.30
CA ASN A 28 -16.30 5.22 3.88
C ASN A 28 -15.01 4.43 3.66
N ALA A 29 -14.67 3.58 4.62
CA ALA A 29 -13.51 2.70 4.60
C ALA A 29 -13.93 1.21 4.68
N THR A 30 -15.04 0.87 4.03
CA THR A 30 -15.48 -0.51 3.88
C THR A 30 -14.58 -1.28 2.89
N GLN A 31 -14.85 -2.55 2.66
CA GLN A 31 -14.14 -3.31 1.61
C GLN A 31 -14.57 -2.82 0.22
N ASP A 32 -13.69 -3.00 -0.76
CA ASP A 32 -13.81 -2.47 -2.13
C ASP A 32 -15.20 -2.77 -2.76
N GLU A 33 -15.70 -4.00 -2.60
CA GLU A 33 -16.98 -4.45 -3.12
C GLU A 33 -18.20 -3.81 -2.44
N MET A 34 -18.00 -3.25 -1.25
CA MET A 34 -19.07 -2.59 -0.49
C MET A 34 -19.18 -1.09 -0.79
N HIS A 35 -18.17 -0.51 -1.47
CA HIS A 35 -18.12 0.93 -1.73
C HIS A 35 -19.33 1.44 -2.51
N HIS A 36 -19.75 0.71 -3.55
CA HIS A 36 -20.85 1.12 -4.43
C HIS A 36 -22.14 1.40 -3.65
N ASP A 37 -22.64 0.41 -2.94
CA ASP A 37 -23.94 0.51 -2.28
C ASP A 37 -23.91 1.47 -1.09
N SER A 38 -22.86 1.41 -0.28
CA SER A 38 -22.72 2.25 0.91
C SER A 38 -22.52 3.73 0.56
N ALA A 39 -21.70 4.05 -0.46
CA ALA A 39 -21.48 5.41 -0.91
C ALA A 39 -22.75 6.03 -1.50
N ILE A 40 -23.47 5.30 -2.38
CA ILE A 40 -24.70 5.77 -2.97
C ILE A 40 -25.77 6.02 -1.91
N ALA A 41 -25.94 5.10 -0.96
CA ALA A 41 -26.92 5.25 0.09
C ALA A 41 -26.61 6.46 0.99
N ALA A 42 -25.35 6.66 1.37
CA ALA A 42 -24.93 7.79 2.19
C ALA A 42 -25.12 9.14 1.48
N MET A 43 -24.73 9.27 0.21
CA MET A 43 -24.93 10.50 -0.56
C MET A 43 -26.42 10.82 -0.76
N ARG A 44 -27.27 9.82 -1.00
CA ARG A 44 -28.73 9.97 -1.07
C ARG A 44 -29.35 10.37 0.27
N ALA A 45 -28.75 9.93 1.39
CA ALA A 45 -29.14 10.37 2.73
C ALA A 45 -28.62 11.78 3.09
N GLY A 46 -27.91 12.44 2.18
CA GLY A 46 -27.48 13.83 2.31
C GLY A 46 -26.12 14.03 2.97
N TYR A 47 -25.30 13.00 3.07
CA TYR A 47 -23.93 13.10 3.58
C TYR A 47 -22.96 13.53 2.47
N GLU A 48 -21.97 14.34 2.82
CA GLU A 48 -20.74 14.50 2.04
C GLU A 48 -19.91 13.21 2.19
N MET A 49 -19.11 12.87 1.17
CA MET A 49 -18.43 11.57 1.09
C MET A 49 -16.92 11.72 0.98
N LEU A 50 -16.19 11.13 1.93
CA LEU A 50 -14.78 10.78 1.79
C LEU A 50 -14.70 9.26 1.59
N LEU A 51 -14.31 8.82 0.39
CA LEU A 51 -14.36 7.41 -0.02
C LEU A 51 -12.95 6.85 -0.14
N GLU A 52 -12.69 5.71 0.52
CA GLU A 52 -11.45 4.98 0.31
C GLU A 52 -11.28 4.51 -1.14
N LYS A 53 -10.04 4.34 -1.54
CA LYS A 53 -9.66 3.82 -2.85
C LYS A 53 -9.66 2.26 -2.85
N PRO A 54 -9.93 1.63 -4.00
CA PRO A 54 -10.43 2.20 -5.25
C PRO A 54 -11.89 2.64 -5.12
N ILE A 55 -12.36 3.53 -5.99
CA ILE A 55 -13.74 4.06 -5.93
C ILE A 55 -14.76 2.92 -5.91
N ALA A 56 -14.59 1.92 -6.79
CA ALA A 56 -15.40 0.71 -6.87
C ALA A 56 -14.62 -0.39 -7.59
N THR A 57 -15.18 -1.60 -7.64
CA THR A 57 -14.56 -2.77 -8.28
C THR A 57 -14.74 -2.79 -9.81
N THR A 58 -15.74 -2.08 -10.34
CA THR A 58 -16.05 -2.01 -11.78
C THR A 58 -16.17 -0.58 -12.28
N LEU A 59 -15.98 -0.38 -13.58
CA LEU A 59 -16.18 0.91 -14.22
C LEU A 59 -17.65 1.37 -14.12
N SER A 60 -18.61 0.45 -14.25
CA SER A 60 -20.03 0.78 -14.14
C SER A 60 -20.40 1.31 -12.76
N GLU A 61 -19.90 0.69 -11.70
CA GLU A 61 -20.11 1.13 -10.32
C GLU A 61 -19.42 2.47 -10.05
N THR A 62 -18.18 2.64 -10.52
CA THR A 62 -17.45 3.91 -10.43
C THR A 62 -18.24 5.05 -11.05
N LEU A 63 -18.75 4.86 -12.27
CA LEU A 63 -19.57 5.86 -12.96
C LEU A 63 -20.89 6.14 -12.22
N HIS A 64 -21.52 5.12 -11.65
CA HIS A 64 -22.75 5.27 -10.88
C HIS A 64 -22.52 6.07 -9.59
N ILE A 65 -21.42 5.86 -8.88
CA ILE A 65 -21.05 6.67 -7.70
C ILE A 65 -20.86 8.13 -8.09
N ILE A 66 -20.06 8.42 -9.15
CA ILE A 66 -19.82 9.77 -9.64
C ILE A 66 -21.13 10.46 -10.03
N GLN A 67 -21.97 9.79 -10.83
CA GLN A 67 -23.27 10.33 -11.24
C GLN A 67 -24.20 10.56 -10.06
N THR A 68 -24.10 9.76 -9.01
CA THR A 68 -24.91 9.96 -7.79
C THR A 68 -24.42 11.21 -7.03
N ALA A 69 -23.11 11.42 -6.91
CA ALA A 69 -22.58 12.65 -6.34
C ALA A 69 -23.06 13.89 -7.10
N GLU A 70 -22.99 13.88 -8.43
CA GLU A 70 -23.49 14.96 -9.29
C GLU A 70 -24.98 15.21 -9.11
N LYS A 71 -25.81 14.15 -9.13
CA LYS A 71 -27.28 14.26 -9.00
C LYS A 71 -27.74 14.73 -7.63
N THR A 72 -27.03 14.34 -6.58
CA THR A 72 -27.37 14.74 -5.20
C THR A 72 -26.74 16.06 -4.78
N GLY A 73 -25.79 16.58 -5.57
CA GLY A 73 -25.01 17.77 -5.24
C GLY A 73 -24.11 17.56 -4.02
N ARG A 74 -23.72 16.31 -3.72
CA ARG A 74 -22.84 16.00 -2.60
C ARG A 74 -21.39 15.98 -3.05
N MET A 75 -20.50 16.44 -2.18
CA MET A 75 -19.07 16.33 -2.38
C MET A 75 -18.68 14.84 -2.33
N LEU A 76 -17.91 14.41 -3.30
CA LEU A 76 -17.24 13.12 -3.31
C LEU A 76 -15.73 13.35 -3.41
N MET A 77 -15.01 13.01 -2.36
CA MET A 77 -13.56 13.04 -2.32
C MET A 77 -13.03 11.62 -2.18
N VAL A 78 -12.03 11.26 -2.99
CA VAL A 78 -11.40 9.93 -2.96
C VAL A 78 -10.08 10.01 -2.20
N CYS A 79 -9.81 9.02 -1.35
CA CYS A 79 -8.61 8.96 -0.49
C CYS A 79 -7.34 8.64 -1.31
N HIS A 80 -6.97 9.51 -2.25
CA HIS A 80 -5.67 9.46 -2.93
C HIS A 80 -4.59 10.12 -2.07
N VAL A 81 -4.35 9.53 -0.92
CA VAL A 81 -3.53 10.08 0.18
C VAL A 81 -2.10 10.44 -0.22
N LEU A 82 -1.53 9.79 -1.25
CA LEU A 82 -0.17 10.09 -1.69
C LEU A 82 0.02 11.51 -2.23
N ARG A 83 -1.04 12.15 -2.75
CA ARG A 83 -0.99 13.57 -3.17
C ARG A 83 -0.65 14.51 -2.02
N TYR A 84 -0.92 14.10 -0.78
CA TYR A 84 -0.78 14.91 0.44
C TYR A 84 0.54 14.64 1.18
N THR A 85 1.38 13.73 0.67
CA THR A 85 2.71 13.51 1.24
C THR A 85 3.68 14.62 0.82
N ASP A 86 4.55 15.06 1.71
CA ASP A 86 5.60 16.06 1.42
C ASP A 86 6.45 15.66 0.20
N PHE A 87 6.71 14.37 0.04
CA PHE A 87 7.48 13.84 -1.07
C PHE A 87 6.81 14.10 -2.42
N PHE A 88 5.56 13.67 -2.61
CA PHE A 88 4.86 13.83 -3.88
C PHE A 88 4.43 15.27 -4.14
N GLN A 89 4.14 16.06 -3.09
CA GLN A 89 3.95 17.50 -3.19
C GLN A 89 5.21 18.16 -3.76
N LYS A 90 6.40 17.78 -3.27
CA LYS A 90 7.66 18.32 -3.77
C LYS A 90 7.93 17.91 -5.22
N VAL A 91 7.66 16.65 -5.60
CA VAL A 91 7.76 16.21 -7.01
C VAL A 91 6.86 17.07 -7.90
N ASN A 92 5.59 17.24 -7.53
CA ASN A 92 4.65 18.05 -8.29
C ASN A 92 5.10 19.51 -8.38
N GLN A 93 5.60 20.09 -7.29
CA GLN A 93 6.15 21.45 -7.27
C GLN A 93 7.31 21.60 -8.27
N ILE A 94 8.25 20.65 -8.30
CA ILE A 94 9.40 20.67 -9.23
C ILE A 94 8.91 20.61 -10.68
N ILE A 95 7.95 19.74 -10.99
CA ILE A 95 7.36 19.65 -12.33
C ILE A 95 6.70 20.97 -12.72
N LYS A 96 5.81 21.49 -11.88
CA LYS A 96 5.03 22.71 -12.16
C LYS A 96 5.88 23.98 -12.19
N SER A 97 7.03 24.01 -11.50
CA SER A 97 7.99 25.14 -11.57
C SER A 97 8.67 25.26 -12.94
N GLY A 98 8.63 24.21 -13.77
CA GLY A 98 9.34 24.13 -15.03
C GLY A 98 10.86 23.93 -14.89
N GLN A 99 11.36 23.59 -13.69
CA GLN A 99 12.78 23.33 -13.44
C GLN A 99 13.34 22.22 -14.35
N LEU A 100 12.54 21.18 -14.65
CA LEU A 100 12.94 20.09 -15.53
C LEU A 100 12.89 20.47 -17.03
N GLY A 101 12.33 21.61 -17.39
CA GLY A 101 12.03 21.97 -18.78
C GLY A 101 10.80 21.25 -19.30
N GLN A 102 10.79 20.90 -20.59
CA GLN A 102 9.74 20.04 -21.16
C GLN A 102 9.94 18.63 -20.64
N ILE A 103 8.91 18.03 -20.08
CA ILE A 103 8.94 16.62 -19.68
C ILE A 103 8.92 15.77 -20.95
N ILE A 104 9.84 14.81 -21.02
CA ILE A 104 9.99 13.89 -22.19
C ILE A 104 9.38 12.54 -21.83
N ASN A 105 9.82 11.95 -20.71
CA ASN A 105 9.28 10.68 -20.25
C ASN A 105 9.24 10.58 -18.72
N ILE A 106 8.40 9.66 -18.23
CA ILE A 106 8.34 9.28 -16.81
C ILE A 106 8.45 7.75 -16.73
N SER A 107 9.37 7.28 -15.89
CA SER A 107 9.41 5.88 -15.43
C SER A 107 9.02 5.84 -13.97
N HIS A 108 7.89 5.20 -13.67
CA HIS A 108 7.36 5.07 -12.31
C HIS A 108 7.22 3.59 -11.96
N THR A 109 7.65 3.21 -10.77
CA THR A 109 7.56 1.82 -10.31
C THR A 109 6.93 1.75 -8.94
N GLU A 110 5.86 0.97 -8.82
CA GLU A 110 5.31 0.50 -7.55
C GLU A 110 6.00 -0.82 -7.18
N ASN A 111 6.81 -0.76 -6.14
CA ASN A 111 7.55 -1.91 -5.62
C ASN A 111 6.79 -2.50 -4.44
N VAL A 112 5.92 -3.47 -4.69
CA VAL A 112 5.25 -4.21 -3.60
C VAL A 112 6.25 -5.21 -3.01
N SER A 113 6.44 -5.17 -1.71
CA SER A 113 7.36 -6.10 -1.06
C SER A 113 6.84 -7.54 -1.14
N TYR A 114 7.78 -8.49 -1.21
CA TYR A 114 7.48 -9.92 -1.36
C TYR A 114 6.51 -10.46 -0.31
N PHE A 115 6.62 -9.99 0.94
CA PHE A 115 5.74 -10.43 2.01
C PHE A 115 4.38 -9.74 1.99
N HIS A 116 4.31 -8.48 1.51
CA HIS A 116 3.05 -7.78 1.30
C HIS A 116 2.26 -8.42 0.16
N MET A 117 2.93 -8.77 -0.95
CA MET A 117 2.31 -9.53 -2.03
C MET A 117 1.73 -10.85 -1.50
N ALA A 118 2.54 -11.63 -0.78
CA ALA A 118 2.11 -12.89 -0.19
C ALA A 118 0.95 -12.74 0.81
N HIS A 119 0.95 -11.64 1.59
CA HIS A 119 -0.09 -11.35 2.57
C HIS A 119 -1.41 -10.94 1.91
N SER A 120 -1.38 -9.89 1.09
CA SER A 120 -2.61 -9.23 0.61
C SER A 120 -3.16 -9.82 -0.68
N TYR A 121 -2.28 -10.20 -1.62
CA TYR A 121 -2.64 -10.54 -3.00
C TYR A 121 -2.51 -12.03 -3.34
N VAL A 122 -1.98 -12.84 -2.40
CA VAL A 122 -1.91 -14.30 -2.55
C VAL A 122 -2.77 -15.00 -1.50
N ARG A 123 -2.69 -14.60 -0.22
CA ARG A 123 -3.46 -15.20 0.88
C ARG A 123 -4.71 -14.39 1.27
N GLY A 124 -4.62 -13.07 1.12
CA GLY A 124 -5.58 -12.09 1.64
C GLY A 124 -6.75 -11.81 0.70
N SER A 125 -7.46 -10.72 1.02
CA SER A 125 -8.74 -10.37 0.38
C SER A 125 -8.61 -10.01 -1.10
N TRP A 126 -7.45 -9.49 -1.54
CA TRP A 126 -7.21 -9.10 -2.93
C TRP A 126 -6.59 -10.19 -3.82
N ARG A 127 -6.72 -11.47 -3.43
CA ARG A 127 -6.10 -12.59 -4.15
C ARG A 127 -6.84 -13.06 -5.39
N ASN A 128 -8.12 -12.79 -5.48
CA ASN A 128 -8.97 -13.34 -6.53
C ASN A 128 -9.85 -12.24 -7.17
N LEU A 129 -9.80 -12.15 -8.51
CA LEU A 129 -10.51 -11.16 -9.31
C LEU A 129 -12.04 -11.31 -9.29
N GLU A 130 -12.55 -12.48 -8.93
CA GLU A 130 -14.00 -12.72 -8.86
C GLU A 130 -14.65 -12.07 -7.62
N VAL A 131 -13.83 -11.84 -6.56
CA VAL A 131 -14.30 -11.32 -5.27
C VAL A 131 -13.61 -10.02 -4.86
N SER A 132 -12.71 -9.49 -5.71
CA SER A 132 -11.92 -8.31 -5.42
C SER A 132 -11.59 -7.55 -6.70
N THR A 133 -10.61 -6.66 -6.65
CA THR A 133 -10.16 -5.81 -7.76
C THR A 133 -8.83 -6.28 -8.35
N PRO A 134 -8.59 -6.02 -9.67
CA PRO A 134 -7.27 -6.24 -10.25
C PRO A 134 -6.17 -5.48 -9.48
N MET A 135 -4.98 -6.06 -9.43
CA MET A 135 -3.81 -5.48 -8.74
C MET A 135 -3.53 -4.03 -9.17
N ILE A 136 -3.69 -3.73 -10.47
CA ILE A 136 -3.51 -2.38 -11.01
C ILE A 136 -4.50 -1.36 -10.41
N LEU A 137 -5.70 -1.79 -10.07
CA LEU A 137 -6.72 -0.96 -9.44
C LEU A 137 -6.58 -0.95 -7.92
N ALA A 138 -6.41 -2.11 -7.28
CA ALA A 138 -6.30 -2.22 -5.83
C ALA A 138 -5.08 -1.47 -5.26
N LYS A 139 -3.95 -1.51 -5.97
CA LYS A 139 -2.67 -0.93 -5.52
C LYS A 139 -2.25 0.31 -6.32
N CYS A 140 -2.24 0.23 -7.65
CA CYS A 140 -1.67 1.28 -8.50
C CYS A 140 -2.65 2.39 -8.87
N CYS A 141 -3.89 2.40 -8.35
CA CYS A 141 -4.78 3.55 -8.51
C CYS A 141 -4.14 4.84 -7.97
N HIS A 142 -3.38 4.76 -6.89
CA HIS A 142 -2.57 5.88 -6.39
C HIS A 142 -1.53 6.35 -7.42
N ASP A 143 -0.86 5.41 -8.08
CA ASP A 143 0.22 5.69 -9.02
C ASP A 143 -0.32 6.30 -10.31
N LEU A 144 -1.45 5.79 -10.81
CA LEU A 144 -2.16 6.38 -11.95
C LEU A 144 -2.71 7.77 -11.63
N ASP A 145 -3.21 7.96 -10.42
CA ASP A 145 -3.68 9.25 -9.93
C ASP A 145 -2.54 10.29 -9.83
N LEU A 146 -1.37 9.88 -9.31
CA LEU A 146 -0.17 10.74 -9.27
C LEU A 146 0.28 11.15 -10.68
N LEU A 147 0.32 10.22 -11.62
CA LEU A 147 0.72 10.50 -13.01
C LEU A 147 -0.23 11.49 -13.66
N TYR A 148 -1.56 11.32 -13.46
CA TYR A 148 -2.55 12.27 -13.93
C TYR A 148 -2.36 13.65 -13.28
N TRP A 149 -2.14 13.71 -11.97
CA TRP A 149 -1.92 14.96 -11.24
C TRP A 149 -0.64 15.71 -11.67
N PHE A 150 0.43 14.97 -11.96
CA PHE A 150 1.69 15.55 -12.43
C PHE A 150 1.55 16.19 -13.80
N LEU A 151 0.89 15.48 -14.73
CA LEU A 151 0.80 15.89 -16.12
C LEU A 151 -0.40 16.78 -16.42
N ASP A 152 -1.50 16.63 -15.68
CA ASP A 152 -2.79 17.29 -15.90
C ASP A 152 -3.35 17.00 -17.31
N GLU A 153 -3.07 15.81 -17.84
CA GLU A 153 -3.49 15.34 -19.16
C GLU A 153 -4.06 13.92 -19.06
N LYS A 154 -5.00 13.59 -19.93
CA LYS A 154 -5.51 12.22 -20.10
C LYS A 154 -4.68 11.51 -21.14
N CYS A 155 -4.23 10.27 -20.88
CA CYS A 155 -3.49 9.48 -21.86
C CYS A 155 -4.39 9.17 -23.08
N THR A 156 -3.78 9.17 -24.28
CA THR A 156 -4.45 8.89 -25.55
C THR A 156 -4.27 7.44 -26.00
N HIS A 157 -3.14 6.83 -25.63
CA HIS A 157 -2.83 5.45 -25.95
C HIS A 157 -2.30 4.74 -24.70
N LEU A 158 -2.78 3.53 -24.48
CA LEU A 158 -2.39 2.69 -23.37
C LEU A 158 -2.19 1.26 -23.85
N SER A 159 -1.08 0.64 -23.42
CA SER A 159 -0.83 -0.80 -23.56
C SER A 159 -0.41 -1.37 -22.22
N SER A 160 -0.91 -2.55 -21.90
CA SER A 160 -0.60 -3.19 -20.62
C SER A 160 -0.37 -4.67 -20.80
N VAL A 161 0.67 -5.19 -20.13
CA VAL A 161 0.99 -6.61 -20.06
C VAL A 161 1.32 -6.98 -18.61
N GLY A 162 0.83 -8.12 -18.18
CA GLY A 162 1.08 -8.65 -16.85
C GLY A 162 0.83 -10.15 -16.80
N ASN A 163 1.34 -10.81 -15.77
CA ASN A 163 1.16 -12.25 -15.59
C ASN A 163 1.23 -12.62 -14.10
N LEU A 164 0.66 -13.78 -13.76
CA LEU A 164 0.91 -14.50 -12.53
C LEU A 164 2.01 -15.55 -12.82
N ARG A 165 3.25 -15.24 -12.43
CA ARG A 165 4.41 -16.03 -12.82
C ARG A 165 4.92 -16.93 -11.70
N HIS A 166 4.90 -16.45 -10.46
CA HIS A 166 5.59 -17.11 -9.35
C HIS A 166 4.64 -17.89 -8.42
N PHE A 167 3.52 -17.31 -8.03
CA PHE A 167 2.62 -17.89 -7.04
C PHE A 167 1.64 -18.88 -7.68
N THR A 168 2.19 -19.94 -8.25
CA THR A 168 1.47 -21.05 -8.92
C THR A 168 1.93 -22.39 -8.37
N GLU A 169 1.11 -23.41 -8.48
CA GLU A 169 1.40 -24.76 -7.98
C GLU A 169 2.67 -25.38 -8.59
N GLU A 170 2.96 -25.05 -9.85
CA GLU A 170 4.16 -25.52 -10.56
C GLU A 170 5.48 -25.06 -9.90
N ASN A 171 5.45 -23.96 -9.16
CA ASN A 171 6.60 -23.41 -8.47
C ASN A 171 6.68 -23.83 -6.99
N ALA A 172 5.76 -24.69 -6.54
CA ALA A 172 5.78 -25.17 -5.17
C ALA A 172 7.06 -25.97 -4.88
N PRO A 173 7.75 -25.73 -3.75
CA PRO A 173 8.85 -26.59 -3.33
C PRO A 173 8.39 -28.04 -3.20
N VAL A 174 9.25 -28.97 -3.55
CA VAL A 174 8.96 -30.42 -3.46
C VAL A 174 8.52 -30.79 -2.03
N GLY A 175 7.34 -31.40 -1.92
CA GLY A 175 6.75 -31.79 -0.64
C GLY A 175 6.17 -30.65 0.18
N ALA A 176 5.98 -29.46 -0.41
CA ALA A 176 5.28 -28.37 0.27
C ALA A 176 3.83 -28.76 0.56
N PRO A 177 3.38 -28.71 1.84
CA PRO A 177 2.00 -29.00 2.20
C PRO A 177 1.07 -27.83 1.85
N GLU A 178 -0.25 -28.06 1.96
CA GLU A 178 -1.28 -27.02 1.78
C GLU A 178 -1.10 -25.82 2.74
N ARG A 179 -0.52 -26.05 3.90
CA ARG A 179 -0.30 -25.03 4.93
C ARG A 179 1.15 -25.03 5.41
N CYS A 180 1.69 -23.84 5.62
CA CYS A 180 3.06 -23.69 6.13
C CYS A 180 3.29 -24.38 7.49
N THR A 181 2.22 -24.51 8.30
CA THR A 181 2.27 -25.11 9.66
C THR A 181 2.31 -26.62 9.66
N ASP A 182 2.14 -27.31 8.53
CA ASP A 182 1.97 -28.75 8.46
C ASP A 182 3.28 -29.49 8.15
N GLY A 183 4.39 -28.98 8.68
CA GLY A 183 5.71 -29.62 8.55
C GLY A 183 6.38 -29.36 7.19
N CYS A 184 6.27 -28.14 6.66
CA CYS A 184 6.83 -27.77 5.37
C CYS A 184 8.35 -27.98 5.31
N PRO A 185 8.87 -28.81 4.37
CA PRO A 185 10.32 -29.08 4.25
C PRO A 185 11.11 -27.83 3.79
N ALA A 186 10.45 -26.85 3.17
CA ALA A 186 11.05 -25.59 2.74
C ALA A 186 10.99 -24.48 3.80
N ALA A 187 10.62 -24.77 5.05
CA ALA A 187 10.44 -23.75 6.10
C ALA A 187 11.66 -22.83 6.27
N GLU A 188 12.88 -23.39 6.18
CA GLU A 188 14.13 -22.65 6.36
C GLU A 188 14.50 -21.78 5.15
N THR A 189 14.10 -22.15 3.94
CA THR A 189 14.53 -21.52 2.69
C THR A 189 13.44 -20.69 2.02
N CYS A 190 12.17 -20.93 2.33
CA CYS A 190 11.05 -20.21 1.72
C CYS A 190 10.90 -18.79 2.32
N PRO A 191 11.02 -17.72 1.53
CA PRO A 191 10.83 -16.35 2.03
C PRO A 191 9.37 -16.07 2.43
N PHE A 192 8.43 -16.86 1.91
CA PHE A 192 7.00 -16.70 2.15
C PHE A 192 6.48 -17.59 3.30
N TYR A 193 7.35 -18.27 4.03
CA TYR A 193 6.95 -19.12 5.16
C TYR A 193 6.16 -18.32 6.19
N ALA A 194 4.89 -18.69 6.41
CA ALA A 194 3.95 -17.89 7.20
C ALA A 194 4.42 -17.61 8.64
N PRO A 195 4.95 -18.58 9.42
CA PRO A 195 5.47 -18.30 10.75
C PRO A 195 6.58 -17.23 10.76
N ARG A 196 7.47 -17.20 9.77
CA ARG A 196 8.54 -16.20 9.64
C ARG A 196 7.97 -14.79 9.44
N ILE A 197 6.88 -14.67 8.69
CA ILE A 197 6.22 -13.40 8.44
C ILE A 197 5.43 -12.95 9.66
N TYR A 198 4.59 -13.81 10.23
CA TYR A 198 3.58 -13.41 11.20
C TYR A 198 3.98 -13.61 12.67
N LEU A 199 4.78 -14.64 12.99
CA LEU A 199 5.27 -14.86 14.38
C LEU A 199 6.59 -14.13 14.62
N GLU A 200 7.56 -14.36 13.73
CA GLU A 200 8.91 -13.80 13.91
C GLU A 200 9.01 -12.35 13.44
N SER A 201 8.07 -11.88 12.61
CA SER A 201 8.04 -10.53 12.02
C SER A 201 9.36 -10.15 11.31
N ILE A 202 10.02 -11.12 10.70
CA ILE A 202 11.33 -10.93 10.04
C ILE A 202 11.30 -9.83 8.98
N PRO A 203 10.30 -9.73 8.08
CA PRO A 203 10.26 -8.67 7.07
C PRO A 203 10.24 -7.26 7.68
N ILE A 204 9.53 -7.08 8.79
CA ILE A 204 9.46 -5.78 9.51
C ILE A 204 10.82 -5.45 10.14
N LYS A 205 11.45 -6.40 10.82
CA LYS A 205 12.80 -6.23 11.39
C LYS A 205 13.83 -5.91 10.32
N GLN A 206 13.72 -6.54 9.13
CA GLN A 206 14.55 -6.24 7.97
C GLN A 206 14.32 -4.80 7.45
N ALA A 207 13.07 -4.36 7.37
CA ALA A 207 12.75 -2.99 6.96
C ALA A 207 13.35 -1.97 7.95
N VAL A 208 13.15 -2.17 9.26
CA VAL A 208 13.74 -1.33 10.32
C VAL A 208 15.28 -1.34 10.29
N SER A 209 15.90 -2.47 9.94
CA SER A 209 17.38 -2.57 9.81
C SER A 209 17.97 -1.73 8.67
N ARG A 210 17.12 -1.17 7.79
CA ARG A 210 17.49 -0.29 6.68
C ARG A 210 17.10 1.18 6.91
N ALA A 211 16.51 1.50 8.07
CA ALA A 211 16.07 2.86 8.40
C ALA A 211 17.19 3.88 8.23
N SER A 212 16.86 5.10 7.83
CA SER A 212 17.78 6.23 7.69
C SER A 212 18.38 6.61 9.04
N ASN A 213 17.56 6.63 10.11
CA ASN A 213 18.02 6.88 11.47
C ASN A 213 18.95 5.75 11.96
N PRO A 214 20.23 6.07 12.35
CA PRO A 214 21.20 5.06 12.75
C PRO A 214 20.83 4.29 14.02
N PHE A 215 20.11 4.89 14.97
CA PHE A 215 19.65 4.22 16.20
C PHE A 215 18.55 3.20 15.87
N ILE A 216 17.54 3.61 15.12
CA ILE A 216 16.46 2.73 14.67
C ILE A 216 17.03 1.56 13.84
N ARG A 217 17.94 1.87 12.92
CA ARG A 217 18.66 0.86 12.13
C ARG A 217 19.45 -0.12 13.01
N GLY A 218 20.08 0.38 14.08
CA GLY A 218 20.79 -0.44 15.08
C GLY A 218 19.88 -1.42 15.78
N PHE A 219 18.67 -1.02 16.17
CA PHE A 219 17.66 -1.90 16.78
C PHE A 219 17.20 -2.98 15.81
N GLY A 220 16.92 -2.63 14.55
CA GLY A 220 16.58 -3.60 13.52
C GLY A 220 17.67 -4.68 13.33
N LYS A 221 18.94 -4.26 13.24
CA LYS A 221 20.07 -5.19 13.13
C LYS A 221 20.22 -6.08 14.37
N LEU A 222 20.06 -5.52 15.56
CA LEU A 222 20.15 -6.27 16.83
C LEU A 222 19.07 -7.34 16.92
N THR A 223 17.82 -7.02 16.55
CA THR A 223 16.69 -7.98 16.58
C THR A 223 16.86 -9.13 15.58
N LEU A 224 17.53 -8.89 14.45
CA LEU A 224 17.82 -9.91 13.45
C LEU A 224 19.00 -10.81 13.84
N ASN A 225 20.10 -10.20 14.30
CA ASN A 225 21.36 -10.92 14.51
C ASN A 225 21.48 -11.54 15.90
N GLN A 226 20.84 -10.94 16.91
CA GLN A 226 20.94 -11.35 18.31
C GLN A 226 19.57 -11.23 19.03
N PRO A 227 18.54 -11.99 18.60
CA PRO A 227 17.17 -11.81 19.07
C PRO A 227 17.03 -12.01 20.61
N GLY A 228 17.81 -12.90 21.21
CA GLY A 228 17.81 -13.11 22.65
C GLY A 228 18.29 -11.89 23.44
N ILE A 229 19.37 -11.25 22.98
CA ILE A 229 19.90 -10.01 23.58
C ILE A 229 18.91 -8.86 23.33
N ALA A 230 18.38 -8.76 22.13
CA ALA A 230 17.37 -7.74 21.80
C ALA A 230 16.14 -7.84 22.74
N LYS A 231 15.64 -9.05 22.99
CA LYS A 231 14.51 -9.28 23.89
C LYS A 231 14.84 -8.92 25.34
N ALA A 232 16.06 -9.23 25.81
CA ALA A 232 16.49 -8.89 27.17
C ALA A 232 16.61 -7.35 27.35
N LEU A 233 17.24 -6.65 26.40
CA LEU A 233 17.39 -5.20 26.39
C LEU A 233 16.07 -4.46 26.14
N GLY A 234 15.16 -5.08 25.41
CA GLY A 234 13.82 -4.51 25.13
C GLY A 234 13.02 -4.22 26.43
N LYS A 235 13.26 -4.98 27.49
CA LYS A 235 12.64 -4.71 28.80
C LYS A 235 13.00 -3.34 29.39
N LEU A 236 14.11 -2.74 28.94
CA LEU A 236 14.62 -1.46 29.41
C LEU A 236 14.52 -0.36 28.35
N ILE A 237 14.37 -0.73 27.08
CA ILE A 237 14.39 0.19 25.93
C ILE A 237 13.06 0.06 25.16
N PRO A 238 12.07 0.96 25.39
CA PRO A 238 10.73 0.82 24.82
C PRO A 238 10.68 0.66 23.28
N PRO A 239 11.46 1.42 22.45
CA PRO A 239 11.46 1.20 21.01
C PRO A 239 11.95 -0.19 20.58
N LEU A 240 12.89 -0.77 21.33
CA LEU A 240 13.39 -2.12 21.08
C LEU A 240 12.37 -3.17 21.53
N GLN A 241 11.65 -2.92 22.64
CA GLN A 241 10.55 -3.77 23.08
C GLN A 241 9.46 -3.83 22.00
N THR A 242 9.02 -2.69 21.48
CA THR A 242 8.03 -2.61 20.40
C THR A 242 8.43 -3.46 19.19
N LEU A 243 9.71 -3.48 18.83
CA LEU A 243 10.18 -4.27 17.69
C LEU A 243 10.33 -5.77 18.02
N THR A 244 10.69 -6.13 19.26
CA THR A 244 10.79 -7.55 19.68
C THR A 244 9.43 -8.20 19.93
N GLU A 245 8.43 -7.41 20.33
CA GLU A 245 7.06 -7.82 20.62
C GLU A 245 6.08 -7.26 19.57
N TYR A 246 6.56 -7.13 18.33
CA TYR A 246 5.80 -6.49 17.26
C TYR A 246 4.46 -7.18 17.03
N SER A 247 3.39 -6.42 17.12
CA SER A 247 2.00 -6.88 16.95
C SER A 247 1.21 -6.06 15.91
N GLY A 248 1.90 -5.19 15.15
CA GLY A 248 1.31 -4.40 14.08
C GLY A 248 1.08 -5.20 12.80
N TRP A 249 0.82 -4.48 11.71
CA TRP A 249 0.63 -5.06 10.39
C TRP A 249 1.88 -5.83 9.91
N PRO A 250 1.76 -7.03 9.30
CA PRO A 250 0.53 -7.72 8.91
C PRO A 250 -0.06 -8.65 9.99
N ARG A 251 0.54 -8.73 11.18
CA ARG A 251 0.14 -9.65 12.25
C ARG A 251 -1.24 -9.33 12.83
N ASN A 252 -1.58 -8.05 12.96
CA ASN A 252 -2.87 -7.60 13.52
C ASN A 252 -4.07 -7.79 12.58
N THR A 253 -3.84 -8.16 11.31
CA THR A 253 -4.93 -8.43 10.37
C THR A 253 -5.37 -9.89 10.35
N ILE A 254 -4.60 -10.78 10.97
CA ILE A 254 -4.90 -12.23 10.94
C ILE A 254 -5.59 -12.74 12.20
N THR A 255 -5.58 -11.96 13.29
CA THR A 255 -6.20 -12.29 14.57
C THR A 255 -6.51 -11.02 15.37
N GLU A 256 -7.57 -11.05 16.17
CA GLU A 256 -7.92 -9.98 17.11
C GLU A 256 -6.97 -9.89 18.33
N SER A 257 -6.16 -10.93 18.55
CA SER A 257 -5.19 -11.00 19.64
C SER A 257 -3.74 -11.10 19.12
N PRO A 258 -3.24 -10.08 18.39
CA PRO A 258 -1.93 -10.15 17.75
C PRO A 258 -0.75 -10.18 18.72
N GLN A 259 -0.95 -9.86 20.00
CA GLN A 259 0.07 -9.97 21.06
C GLN A 259 0.33 -11.43 21.49
N SER A 260 -0.63 -12.33 21.23
CA SER A 260 -0.55 -13.74 21.59
C SER A 260 0.02 -14.58 20.44
N ASP A 261 1.22 -15.14 20.62
CA ASP A 261 1.81 -16.08 19.65
C ASP A 261 0.93 -17.32 19.45
N GLY A 262 0.22 -17.76 20.50
CA GLY A 262 -0.74 -18.87 20.41
C GLY A 262 -1.94 -18.55 19.51
N ALA A 263 -2.51 -17.34 19.63
CA ALA A 263 -3.62 -16.90 18.80
C ALA A 263 -3.19 -16.72 17.33
N VAL A 264 -1.98 -16.18 17.09
CA VAL A 264 -1.40 -16.07 15.76
C VAL A 264 -1.17 -17.45 15.16
N MET A 265 -0.58 -18.40 15.93
CA MET A 265 -0.36 -19.78 15.44
C MET A 265 -1.69 -20.47 15.10
N GLU A 266 -2.72 -20.28 15.91
CA GLU A 266 -4.06 -20.85 15.64
C GLU A 266 -4.65 -20.25 14.36
N ALA A 267 -4.54 -18.94 14.17
CA ALA A 267 -4.98 -18.27 12.94
C ALA A 267 -4.20 -18.77 11.71
N LEU A 268 -2.91 -19.13 11.84
CA LEU A 268 -2.14 -19.72 10.76
C LEU A 268 -2.54 -21.18 10.48
N LYS A 269 -2.96 -21.94 11.48
CA LYS A 269 -3.44 -23.32 11.29
C LYS A 269 -4.81 -23.38 10.63
N THR A 270 -5.69 -22.44 10.90
CA THR A 270 -7.11 -22.53 10.51
C THR A 270 -7.49 -21.51 9.45
N GLY A 271 -6.93 -20.30 9.50
CA GLY A 271 -7.27 -19.19 8.63
C GLY A 271 -6.52 -19.17 7.28
N PRO A 272 -6.83 -18.22 6.38
CA PRO A 272 -6.25 -18.18 5.03
C PRO A 272 -4.75 -17.86 5.04
N TYR A 273 -4.26 -17.11 6.02
CA TYR A 273 -2.88 -16.58 6.03
C TYR A 273 -1.79 -17.62 6.32
N GLY A 274 -2.17 -18.83 6.79
CA GLY A 274 -1.24 -19.95 6.93
C GLY A 274 -1.11 -20.84 5.70
N ARG A 275 -1.91 -20.64 4.64
CA ARG A 275 -1.85 -21.41 3.39
C ARG A 275 -0.49 -21.24 2.72
N CYS A 276 -0.04 -22.27 2.06
CA CYS A 276 1.12 -22.19 1.17
C CYS A 276 0.82 -21.22 0.03
N VAL A 277 1.71 -20.29 -0.28
CA VAL A 277 1.49 -19.29 -1.35
C VAL A 277 1.38 -19.93 -2.74
N TYR A 278 1.83 -21.14 -2.90
CA TYR A 278 1.78 -21.88 -4.16
C TYR A 278 0.50 -22.72 -4.33
N HIS A 279 -0.26 -22.90 -3.23
CA HIS A 279 -1.53 -23.64 -3.20
C HIS A 279 -2.73 -22.73 -2.88
N CYS A 280 -2.59 -21.42 -3.07
CA CYS A 280 -3.69 -20.48 -2.95
C CYS A 280 -4.52 -20.42 -4.24
N ASP A 281 -5.76 -19.95 -4.09
CA ASP A 281 -6.71 -19.70 -5.19
C ASP A 281 -6.54 -18.29 -5.78
N ASN A 282 -5.32 -17.76 -5.76
CA ASN A 282 -5.01 -16.45 -6.31
C ASN A 282 -4.92 -16.50 -7.84
N ASN A 283 -5.48 -15.47 -8.48
CA ASN A 283 -5.45 -15.29 -9.93
C ASN A 283 -5.08 -13.86 -10.37
N VAL A 284 -4.66 -13.01 -9.42
CA VAL A 284 -4.16 -11.67 -9.73
C VAL A 284 -2.73 -11.74 -10.23
N VAL A 285 -2.33 -10.79 -11.08
CA VAL A 285 -0.96 -10.70 -11.61
C VAL A 285 0.03 -10.42 -10.47
N ASP A 286 1.24 -10.98 -10.55
CA ASP A 286 2.35 -10.68 -9.62
C ASP A 286 3.33 -9.63 -10.17
N HIS A 287 3.20 -9.29 -11.45
CA HIS A 287 3.88 -8.16 -12.10
C HIS A 287 3.08 -7.66 -13.30
N GLN A 288 3.18 -6.35 -13.57
CA GLN A 288 2.48 -5.68 -14.66
C GLN A 288 3.25 -4.45 -15.12
N ILE A 289 3.26 -4.22 -16.42
CA ILE A 289 3.79 -3.00 -17.05
C ILE A 289 2.66 -2.33 -17.80
N VAL A 290 2.55 -1.01 -17.63
CA VAL A 290 1.62 -0.16 -18.39
C VAL A 290 2.42 0.92 -19.10
N SER A 291 2.31 0.99 -20.43
CA SER A 291 2.88 2.06 -21.25
C SER A 291 1.78 3.00 -21.69
N MET A 292 2.00 4.30 -21.52
CA MET A 292 1.02 5.36 -21.82
C MET A 292 1.66 6.43 -22.71
N VAL A 293 0.87 7.01 -23.61
CA VAL A 293 1.23 8.17 -24.43
C VAL A 293 0.21 9.27 -24.19
N PHE A 294 0.67 10.50 -24.01
CA PHE A 294 -0.15 11.67 -23.71
C PHE A 294 -0.22 12.62 -24.92
N PRO A 295 -1.24 13.53 -25.01
CA PRO A 295 -1.38 14.48 -26.11
C PRO A 295 -0.14 15.37 -26.35
N SER A 296 0.55 15.73 -25.27
CA SER A 296 1.82 16.49 -25.29
C SER A 296 2.98 15.74 -25.92
N GLY A 297 2.84 14.44 -26.22
CA GLY A 297 3.91 13.55 -26.67
C GLY A 297 4.72 12.92 -25.53
N ILE A 298 4.40 13.22 -24.29
CA ILE A 298 5.03 12.59 -23.12
C ILE A 298 4.71 11.09 -23.12
N THR A 299 5.73 10.28 -22.83
CA THR A 299 5.57 8.83 -22.64
C THR A 299 5.77 8.46 -21.18
N VAL A 300 4.96 7.53 -20.68
CA VAL A 300 5.05 7.05 -19.29
C VAL A 300 5.08 5.53 -19.27
N THR A 301 5.99 4.98 -18.48
CA THR A 301 5.97 3.56 -18.13
C THR A 301 5.71 3.42 -16.64
N LEU A 302 4.60 2.75 -16.28
CA LEU A 302 4.30 2.32 -14.93
C LEU A 302 4.60 0.82 -14.82
N THR A 303 5.49 0.46 -13.89
CA THR A 303 5.80 -0.93 -13.56
C THR A 303 5.30 -1.24 -12.16
N MET A 304 4.56 -2.33 -12.01
CA MET A 304 4.18 -2.89 -10.72
C MET A 304 4.73 -4.31 -10.62
N HIS A 305 5.32 -4.65 -9.48
CA HIS A 305 5.70 -6.04 -9.19
C HIS A 305 5.64 -6.36 -7.69
N GLY A 306 5.34 -7.63 -7.39
CA GLY A 306 5.15 -8.16 -6.03
C GLY A 306 6.38 -8.87 -5.45
N HIS A 307 7.58 -8.64 -5.98
CA HIS A 307 8.81 -9.35 -5.59
C HIS A 307 9.92 -8.43 -5.10
N SER A 308 9.56 -7.24 -4.61
CA SER A 308 10.55 -6.32 -4.08
C SER A 308 11.04 -6.76 -2.70
N HIS A 309 12.31 -6.52 -2.43
CA HIS A 309 12.88 -6.64 -1.10
C HIS A 309 12.46 -5.49 -0.16
N GLN A 310 11.87 -4.44 -0.72
CA GLN A 310 11.49 -3.21 -0.01
C GLN A 310 10.21 -2.64 -0.62
N GLU A 311 9.27 -2.29 0.23
CA GLU A 311 8.04 -1.58 -0.13
C GLU A 311 8.35 -0.16 -0.57
N GLY A 312 7.62 0.36 -1.59
CA GLY A 312 7.66 1.76 -1.95
C GLY A 312 7.75 2.02 -3.45
N ARG A 313 8.03 3.27 -3.79
CA ARG A 313 8.03 3.76 -5.17
C ARG A 313 9.38 4.26 -5.59
N THR A 314 9.72 4.04 -6.86
CA THR A 314 10.86 4.68 -7.52
C THR A 314 10.36 5.46 -8.72
N LEU A 315 10.91 6.65 -8.91
CA LEU A 315 10.46 7.59 -9.91
C LEU A 315 11.67 8.16 -10.66
N ARG A 316 11.59 8.20 -11.99
CA ARG A 316 12.49 8.93 -12.85
C ARG A 316 11.67 9.80 -13.80
N ILE A 317 11.99 11.08 -13.88
CA ILE A 317 11.39 12.02 -14.81
C ILE A 317 12.52 12.67 -15.60
N ASP A 318 12.55 12.43 -16.90
CA ASP A 318 13.52 13.06 -17.80
C ASP A 318 12.87 14.27 -18.45
N GLY A 319 13.44 15.41 -18.20
CA GLY A 319 13.07 16.68 -18.82
C GLY A 319 14.15 17.18 -19.76
N SER A 320 13.86 18.24 -20.52
CA SER A 320 14.80 18.81 -21.49
C SER A 320 15.96 19.59 -20.83
N ARG A 321 15.86 19.92 -19.53
CA ARG A 321 16.87 20.68 -18.78
C ARG A 321 17.45 19.94 -17.58
N ALA A 322 16.70 19.03 -17.00
CA ALA A 322 17.14 18.27 -15.84
C ALA A 322 16.44 16.90 -15.78
N THR A 323 17.06 15.96 -15.06
CA THR A 323 16.47 14.66 -14.70
C THR A 323 16.17 14.66 -13.21
N LEU A 324 14.94 14.29 -12.83
CA LEU A 324 14.55 14.00 -11.47
C LEU A 324 14.61 12.50 -11.20
N LEU A 325 15.29 12.13 -10.13
CA LEU A 325 15.27 10.79 -9.55
C LEU A 325 14.61 10.85 -8.18
N GLY A 326 13.69 9.94 -7.90
CA GLY A 326 12.98 9.89 -6.64
C GLY A 326 12.85 8.48 -6.08
N LYS A 327 12.94 8.36 -4.77
CA LYS A 327 12.65 7.14 -4.04
C LYS A 327 11.77 7.49 -2.83
N PHE A 328 10.61 6.86 -2.77
CA PHE A 328 9.69 6.92 -1.66
C PHE A 328 9.43 5.51 -1.16
N SER A 329 10.01 5.15 -0.03
CA SER A 329 9.96 3.80 0.50
C SER A 329 9.82 3.80 2.02
N TYR A 330 9.42 2.67 2.57
CA TYR A 330 9.23 2.48 4.01
C TYR A 330 10.41 2.98 4.86
N SER A 331 11.64 2.86 4.37
CA SER A 331 12.85 3.23 5.11
C SER A 331 13.61 4.44 4.60
N GLN A 332 13.25 4.98 3.43
CA GLN A 332 13.96 6.09 2.78
C GLN A 332 13.02 6.89 1.88
N ALA A 333 13.09 8.22 1.97
CA ALA A 333 12.42 9.11 1.04
C ALA A 333 13.36 10.25 0.64
N TRP A 334 13.65 10.36 -0.67
CA TRP A 334 14.53 11.38 -1.21
C TRP A 334 14.23 11.69 -2.67
N ILE A 335 14.54 12.92 -3.10
CA ILE A 335 14.51 13.38 -4.49
C ILE A 335 15.87 13.97 -4.82
N GLU A 336 16.38 13.70 -6.01
CA GLU A 336 17.53 14.36 -6.62
C GLU A 336 17.12 14.96 -7.96
N VAL A 337 17.51 16.20 -8.20
CA VAL A 337 17.37 16.89 -9.48
C VAL A 337 18.76 17.13 -10.05
N HIS A 338 19.06 16.52 -11.18
CA HIS A 338 20.34 16.58 -11.89
C HIS A 338 20.22 17.56 -13.05
N GLU A 339 20.80 18.74 -12.97
CA GLU A 339 20.76 19.76 -14.00
C GLU A 339 21.74 19.41 -15.13
N HIS A 340 21.29 19.44 -16.37
CA HIS A 340 22.09 18.98 -17.51
C HIS A 340 23.22 19.95 -17.88
N LEU A 341 23.00 21.26 -17.77
CA LEU A 341 23.96 22.28 -18.17
C LEU A 341 25.14 22.39 -17.19
N THR A 342 24.82 22.44 -15.89
CA THR A 342 25.82 22.73 -14.85
C THR A 342 26.34 21.48 -14.16
N ASN A 343 25.67 20.33 -14.37
CA ASN A 343 25.88 19.07 -13.64
C ASN A 343 25.70 19.21 -12.12
N GLN A 344 24.98 20.23 -11.67
CA GLN A 344 24.62 20.41 -10.27
C GLN A 344 23.53 19.41 -9.90
N ILE A 345 23.61 18.95 -8.64
CA ILE A 345 22.62 18.03 -8.05
C ILE A 345 21.99 18.72 -6.87
N GLU A 346 20.69 18.94 -6.96
CA GLU A 346 19.89 19.41 -5.83
C GLU A 346 19.23 18.19 -5.19
N ARG A 347 19.38 18.04 -3.87
CA ARG A 347 18.87 16.89 -3.12
C ARG A 347 17.91 17.30 -2.02
N TYR A 348 16.77 16.63 -1.95
CA TYR A 348 15.77 16.74 -0.90
C TYR A 348 15.63 15.41 -0.19
N THR A 349 15.52 15.43 1.15
CA THR A 349 15.29 14.24 1.97
C THR A 349 14.07 14.48 2.84
N PHE A 350 13.28 13.43 3.01
CA PHE A 350 12.04 13.45 3.76
C PHE A 350 12.07 12.38 4.85
N PRO A 351 11.28 12.55 5.93
CA PRO A 351 11.05 11.45 6.87
C PRO A 351 10.51 10.22 6.13
N SER A 352 11.03 9.05 6.46
CA SER A 352 10.50 7.78 5.94
C SER A 352 9.28 7.32 6.74
N GLU A 353 8.51 6.34 6.23
CA GLU A 353 7.35 5.81 6.98
C GLU A 353 7.75 5.24 8.35
N VAL A 354 8.94 4.67 8.48
CA VAL A 354 9.48 4.19 9.77
C VAL A 354 9.67 5.33 10.77
N ASP A 355 9.94 6.53 10.27
CA ASP A 355 10.20 7.73 11.09
C ASP A 355 8.91 8.51 11.41
N GLN A 356 7.78 8.14 10.81
CA GLN A 356 6.48 8.81 10.97
C GLN A 356 5.49 7.93 11.72
N THR A 357 4.63 8.56 12.51
CA THR A 357 3.53 7.88 13.22
C THR A 357 2.25 7.82 12.39
N ALA A 358 2.15 8.59 11.32
CA ALA A 358 1.02 8.63 10.40
C ALA A 358 1.25 7.69 9.22
N GLY A 359 0.18 7.02 8.76
CA GLY A 359 0.21 6.11 7.61
C GLY A 359 0.59 6.80 6.30
N HIS A 360 1.00 5.98 5.31
CA HIS A 360 1.34 6.42 3.96
C HIS A 360 2.33 7.60 3.88
N GLY A 361 3.34 7.62 4.77
CA GLY A 361 4.33 8.70 4.79
C GLY A 361 3.76 10.08 5.13
N GLY A 362 2.76 10.13 6.00
CA GLY A 362 2.07 11.36 6.42
C GLY A 362 0.89 11.75 5.54
N GLY A 363 0.63 11.04 4.44
CA GLY A 363 -0.44 11.36 3.51
C GLY A 363 -1.83 11.25 4.12
N ASP A 364 -2.05 10.31 5.04
CA ASP A 364 -3.35 10.16 5.72
C ASP A 364 -3.66 11.38 6.60
N ALA A 365 -2.67 11.91 7.31
CA ALA A 365 -2.83 13.13 8.10
C ALA A 365 -3.05 14.35 7.20
N GLY A 366 -2.21 14.53 6.17
CA GLY A 366 -2.32 15.64 5.23
C GLY A 366 -3.63 15.67 4.41
N LEU A 367 -4.29 14.52 4.22
CA LEU A 367 -5.62 14.46 3.60
C LEU A 367 -6.71 15.04 4.53
N LEU A 368 -6.54 14.92 5.85
CA LEU A 368 -7.53 15.33 6.84
C LEU A 368 -7.36 16.80 7.30
N GLU A 369 -6.21 17.43 7.02
CA GLU A 369 -5.93 18.84 7.22
C GLU A 369 -6.47 19.71 6.08
#